data_bb417e03f64b3135ef57e742b239d850
#
_entry.id   bb417e03f64b3135ef57e742b239d850
#
_cell.length_a   1.000
_cell.length_b   1.000
_cell.length_c   1.000
_cell.angle_alpha   90.00
_cell.angle_beta   90.00
_cell.angle_gamma   90.00
#
_symmetry.space_group_name_H-M   'P 1'
#
loop_
_entity.id
_entity.type
_entity.pdbx_description
1 polymer ?
#
loop_
_entity_poly.entity_id
_entity_poly.type
_entity_poly.pdbx_seq_one_letter_code
_entity_poly.pdbx_strand_id
1 'polypeptide(L)'
;MSEPPVDATQPPESLVSGHDHVTLIGSNEADTVAFYRDVLGLSLVLRQPNLDRPSVTHLFFDAGDGRLVTFFVDEDRDSSEEAQDPGVGAVHHIAFEIEAAEIPEIRDRLREAGHGFSEFDRGAFHALYTRDHNGLTVELAAPVYEIPDDHRGEVLARAHALRVEEGETDQIEAMFLS
;
A
#
# COMPACT_ATOMS: atom_id res chain seq x y z
N MET A 1 -16.61 -4.50 28.72
CA MET A 1 -15.22 -4.86 29.07
C MET A 1 -14.45 -4.83 27.77
N SER A 2 -13.62 -3.81 27.56
CA SER A 2 -12.72 -3.76 26.41
C SER A 2 -11.65 -4.81 26.59
N GLU A 3 -11.42 -5.64 25.57
CA GLU A 3 -10.24 -6.52 25.55
C GLU A 3 -8.98 -5.68 25.77
N PRO A 4 -8.01 -6.20 26.54
CA PRO A 4 -6.73 -5.52 26.68
C PRO A 4 -6.08 -5.37 25.30
N PRO A 5 -5.31 -4.29 25.09
CA PRO A 5 -4.54 -4.13 23.85
C PRO A 5 -3.69 -5.38 23.65
N VAL A 6 -3.52 -5.77 22.38
CA VAL A 6 -2.64 -6.88 22.02
C VAL A 6 -1.30 -6.63 22.71
N ASP A 7 -0.92 -7.57 23.59
CA ASP A 7 0.36 -7.49 24.28
C ASP A 7 1.48 -7.59 23.23
N ALA A 8 2.03 -6.44 22.85
CA ALA A 8 3.14 -6.34 21.91
C ALA A 8 4.49 -6.76 22.54
N THR A 9 4.47 -7.14 23.83
CA THR A 9 5.68 -7.55 24.52
C THR A 9 6.05 -8.99 24.14
N GLN A 10 7.00 -9.09 23.23
CA GLN A 10 7.69 -10.29 22.76
C GLN A 10 6.78 -11.30 22.04
N PRO A 11 6.64 -11.15 20.72
CA PRO A 11 6.13 -12.25 19.92
C PRO A 11 7.01 -13.49 20.13
N PRO A 12 6.43 -14.70 20.03
CA PRO A 12 7.25 -15.90 19.94
C PRO A 12 8.28 -15.72 18.83
N GLU A 13 9.45 -16.35 18.96
CA GLU A 13 10.50 -16.29 17.95
C GLU A 13 9.90 -16.44 16.54
N SER A 14 9.96 -15.39 15.74
CA SER A 14 9.31 -15.39 14.44
C SER A 14 10.05 -16.32 13.49
N LEU A 15 9.33 -17.27 12.93
CA LEU A 15 9.85 -18.11 11.84
C LEU A 15 9.80 -17.38 10.49
N VAL A 16 9.12 -16.22 10.45
CA VAL A 16 9.01 -15.36 9.27
C VAL A 16 10.04 -14.25 9.38
N SER A 17 10.87 -14.09 8.36
CA SER A 17 11.94 -13.09 8.32
C SER A 17 11.52 -11.77 7.71
N GLY A 18 10.36 -11.71 7.06
CA GLY A 18 9.84 -10.49 6.44
C GLY A 18 8.74 -10.78 5.43
N HIS A 19 8.25 -9.71 4.81
CA HIS A 19 7.35 -9.79 3.66
C HIS A 19 8.20 -9.98 2.40
N ASP A 20 7.84 -10.95 1.55
CA ASP A 20 8.50 -11.23 0.27
C ASP A 20 7.77 -10.52 -0.88
N HIS A 21 6.52 -10.93 -1.15
CA HIS A 21 5.69 -10.32 -2.19
C HIS A 21 4.20 -10.44 -1.90
N VAL A 22 3.41 -9.61 -2.58
CA VAL A 22 1.96 -9.78 -2.72
C VAL A 22 1.63 -10.05 -4.18
N THR A 23 0.76 -11.03 -4.44
CA THR A 23 0.28 -11.31 -5.80
C THR A 23 -1.17 -10.89 -5.93
N LEU A 24 -1.43 -10.04 -6.90
CA LEU A 24 -2.73 -9.49 -7.22
C LEU A 24 -3.26 -10.10 -8.54
N ILE A 25 -4.55 -9.98 -8.74
CA ILE A 25 -5.20 -10.41 -9.97
C ILE A 25 -5.37 -9.19 -10.87
N GLY A 26 -4.92 -9.30 -12.12
CA GLY A 26 -5.02 -8.26 -13.15
C GLY A 26 -5.75 -8.73 -14.39
N SER A 27 -6.29 -7.77 -15.15
CA SER A 27 -7.04 -8.00 -16.40
C SER A 27 -6.21 -7.71 -17.64
N ASN A 28 -5.45 -6.63 -17.69
CA ASN A 28 -4.75 -6.16 -18.87
C ASN A 28 -3.28 -5.84 -18.56
N GLU A 29 -2.37 -6.39 -19.36
CA GLU A 29 -0.92 -6.20 -19.15
C GLU A 29 -0.48 -4.77 -19.45
N ALA A 30 -0.95 -4.18 -20.55
CA ALA A 30 -0.52 -2.85 -20.95
C ALA A 30 -0.95 -1.80 -19.92
N ASP A 31 -2.18 -1.88 -19.43
CA ASP A 31 -2.71 -0.96 -18.41
C ASP A 31 -2.03 -1.18 -17.06
N THR A 32 -1.74 -2.45 -16.68
CA THR A 32 -0.99 -2.77 -15.47
C THR A 32 0.41 -2.14 -15.52
N VAL A 33 1.12 -2.29 -16.64
CA VAL A 33 2.47 -1.72 -16.81
C VAL A 33 2.39 -0.20 -16.85
N ALA A 34 1.43 0.39 -17.57
CA ALA A 34 1.25 1.83 -17.62
C ALA A 34 1.02 2.44 -16.24
N PHE A 35 0.15 1.83 -15.42
CA PHE A 35 -0.11 2.35 -14.08
C PHE A 35 1.09 2.17 -13.13
N TYR A 36 1.58 0.95 -12.95
CA TYR A 36 2.58 0.67 -11.91
C TYR A 36 3.98 1.15 -12.30
N ARG A 37 4.37 1.05 -13.58
CA ARG A 37 5.68 1.52 -14.04
C ARG A 37 5.67 3.01 -14.41
N ASP A 38 4.73 3.42 -15.28
CA ASP A 38 4.83 4.74 -15.92
C ASP A 38 4.23 5.85 -15.04
N VAL A 39 3.16 5.56 -14.29
CA VAL A 39 2.56 6.53 -13.35
C VAL A 39 3.27 6.48 -12.01
N LEU A 40 3.33 5.30 -11.36
CA LEU A 40 3.89 5.19 -10.01
C LEU A 40 5.42 5.10 -9.97
N GLY A 41 6.06 4.70 -11.08
CA GLY A 41 7.52 4.63 -11.17
C GLY A 41 8.14 3.32 -10.64
N LEU A 42 7.33 2.26 -10.41
CA LEU A 42 7.86 0.98 -9.98
C LEU A 42 8.68 0.32 -11.10
N SER A 43 9.74 -0.39 -10.74
CA SER A 43 10.57 -1.11 -11.70
C SER A 43 9.93 -2.44 -12.09
N LEU A 44 9.56 -2.62 -13.37
CA LEU A 44 9.18 -3.96 -13.88
C LEU A 44 10.44 -4.82 -14.00
N VAL A 45 10.62 -5.75 -13.05
CA VAL A 45 11.85 -6.56 -12.93
C VAL A 45 11.74 -7.93 -13.60
N LEU A 46 10.51 -8.46 -13.76
CA LEU A 46 10.29 -9.72 -14.45
C LEU A 46 8.92 -9.76 -15.11
N ARG A 47 8.87 -10.33 -16.29
CA ARG A 47 7.67 -10.70 -17.04
C ARG A 47 7.84 -12.13 -17.53
N GLN A 48 6.92 -13.00 -17.18
CA GLN A 48 6.94 -14.40 -17.61
C GLN A 48 5.53 -14.99 -17.71
N PRO A 49 5.32 -16.09 -18.43
CA PRO A 49 4.10 -16.88 -18.30
C PRO A 49 3.94 -17.40 -16.87
N ASN A 50 2.72 -17.47 -16.38
CA ASN A 50 2.44 -18.18 -15.12
C ASN A 50 2.76 -19.67 -15.29
N LEU A 51 3.44 -20.25 -14.30
CA LEU A 51 3.93 -21.63 -14.41
C LEU A 51 2.82 -22.68 -14.44
N ASP A 52 1.71 -22.40 -13.75
CA ASP A 52 0.57 -23.32 -13.66
C ASP A 52 -0.48 -23.06 -14.76
N ARG A 53 -0.55 -21.82 -15.26
CA ARG A 53 -1.47 -21.36 -16.30
C ARG A 53 -0.74 -20.49 -17.32
N PRO A 54 -0.07 -21.07 -18.33
CA PRO A 54 0.78 -20.32 -19.27
C PRO A 54 0.05 -19.25 -20.12
N SER A 55 -1.29 -19.27 -20.17
CA SER A 55 -2.10 -18.21 -20.80
C SER A 55 -2.18 -16.92 -19.95
N VAL A 56 -1.80 -17.00 -18.68
CA VAL A 56 -1.76 -15.87 -17.74
C VAL A 56 -0.35 -15.31 -17.70
N THR A 57 -0.18 -14.02 -17.83
CA THR A 57 1.12 -13.35 -17.65
C THR A 57 1.36 -13.08 -16.17
N HIS A 58 2.57 -13.34 -15.70
CA HIS A 58 3.02 -12.98 -14.37
C HIS A 58 4.01 -11.82 -14.45
N LEU A 59 3.62 -10.67 -13.90
CA LEU A 59 4.43 -9.46 -13.84
C LEU A 59 4.95 -9.27 -12.41
N PHE A 60 6.18 -8.76 -12.29
CA PHE A 60 6.83 -8.48 -11.02
C PHE A 60 7.36 -7.05 -11.01
N PHE A 61 6.90 -6.26 -10.05
CA PHE A 61 7.35 -4.88 -9.87
C PHE A 61 8.06 -4.74 -8.53
N ASP A 62 9.22 -4.09 -8.54
CA ASP A 62 9.97 -3.70 -7.36
C ASP A 62 9.62 -2.24 -7.01
N ALA A 63 9.19 -2.01 -5.78
CA ALA A 63 8.88 -0.68 -5.25
C ALA A 63 10.13 0.10 -4.80
N GLY A 64 11.31 -0.51 -4.89
CA GLY A 64 12.59 0.13 -4.53
C GLY A 64 13.17 -0.36 -3.19
N ASP A 65 12.44 -1.16 -2.43
CA ASP A 65 12.88 -1.75 -1.16
C ASP A 65 13.23 -3.25 -1.27
N GLY A 66 13.20 -3.81 -2.50
CA GLY A 66 13.44 -5.21 -2.80
C GLY A 66 12.25 -6.12 -2.52
N ARG A 67 11.12 -5.58 -2.09
CA ARG A 67 9.87 -6.33 -1.96
C ARG A 67 9.03 -6.14 -3.21
N LEU A 68 8.30 -7.19 -3.59
CA LEU A 68 7.65 -7.21 -4.88
C LEU A 68 6.12 -7.10 -4.76
N VAL A 69 5.55 -6.35 -5.69
CA VAL A 69 4.13 -6.43 -6.03
C VAL A 69 4.03 -7.15 -7.35
N THR A 70 3.29 -8.24 -7.40
CA THR A 70 3.19 -9.08 -8.59
C THR A 70 1.74 -9.19 -9.06
N PHE A 71 1.56 -9.48 -10.34
CA PHE A 71 0.24 -9.58 -10.96
C PHE A 71 0.11 -10.85 -11.80
N PHE A 72 -0.98 -11.59 -11.58
CA PHE A 72 -1.45 -12.58 -12.52
C PHE A 72 -2.44 -11.93 -13.48
N VAL A 73 -1.95 -11.52 -14.64
CA VAL A 73 -2.70 -10.82 -15.67
C VAL A 73 -3.28 -11.83 -16.66
N ASP A 74 -4.58 -11.75 -16.89
CA ASP A 74 -5.32 -12.60 -17.83
C ASP A 74 -6.17 -11.67 -18.72
N GLU A 75 -5.80 -11.57 -20.00
CA GLU A 75 -6.45 -10.68 -20.98
C GLU A 75 -7.93 -11.04 -21.24
N ASP A 76 -8.38 -12.22 -20.82
CA ASP A 76 -9.78 -12.64 -20.91
C ASP A 76 -10.64 -12.09 -19.75
N ARG A 77 -10.04 -11.34 -18.79
CA ARG A 77 -10.77 -10.68 -17.70
C ARG A 77 -11.14 -9.26 -18.07
N ASP A 78 -12.35 -8.87 -17.71
CA ASP A 78 -12.77 -7.48 -17.80
C ASP A 78 -12.08 -6.63 -16.71
N SER A 79 -11.59 -5.46 -17.11
CA SER A 79 -11.16 -4.42 -16.17
C SER A 79 -12.36 -3.66 -15.63
N SER A 80 -12.24 -3.11 -14.42
CA SER A 80 -13.25 -2.24 -13.85
C SER A 80 -12.59 -1.16 -13.01
N GLU A 81 -12.82 0.10 -13.36
CA GLU A 81 -12.35 1.24 -12.57
C GLU A 81 -13.24 1.50 -11.32
N GLU A 82 -14.35 0.80 -11.20
CA GLU A 82 -15.18 0.88 -10.01
C GLU A 82 -14.43 0.29 -8.81
N ALA A 83 -14.62 0.92 -7.64
CA ALA A 83 -14.03 0.41 -6.40
C ALA A 83 -14.49 -1.03 -6.20
N GLN A 84 -13.53 -1.91 -5.95
CA GLN A 84 -13.85 -3.27 -5.53
C GLN A 84 -14.55 -3.22 -4.17
N ASP A 85 -15.61 -4.03 -4.01
CA ASP A 85 -16.24 -4.26 -2.70
C ASP A 85 -15.45 -5.38 -1.99
N PRO A 86 -14.59 -5.03 -1.02
CA PRO A 86 -13.71 -6.01 -0.40
C PRO A 86 -14.51 -6.91 0.55
N GLY A 87 -14.66 -8.18 0.17
CA GLY A 87 -15.17 -9.21 1.06
C GLY A 87 -14.13 -9.62 2.12
N VAL A 88 -14.56 -10.45 3.06
CA VAL A 88 -13.66 -11.01 4.08
C VAL A 88 -12.52 -11.77 3.42
N GLY A 89 -11.27 -11.42 3.78
CA GLY A 89 -10.06 -11.99 3.19
C GLY A 89 -9.56 -11.30 1.91
N ALA A 90 -10.29 -10.29 1.38
CA ALA A 90 -9.83 -9.50 0.25
C ALA A 90 -8.81 -8.43 0.67
N VAL A 91 -8.00 -8.00 -0.28
CA VAL A 91 -7.12 -6.83 -0.11
C VAL A 91 -7.98 -5.57 -0.21
N HIS A 92 -7.98 -4.73 0.83
CA HIS A 92 -8.71 -3.46 0.82
C HIS A 92 -7.96 -2.41 -0.01
N HIS A 93 -6.67 -2.25 0.24
CA HIS A 93 -5.74 -1.41 -0.52
C HIS A 93 -4.31 -1.92 -0.31
N ILE A 94 -3.42 -1.46 -1.17
CA ILE A 94 -1.97 -1.57 -0.95
C ILE A 94 -1.41 -0.17 -0.78
N ALA A 95 -0.43 -0.01 0.11
CA ALA A 95 0.21 1.27 0.37
C ALA A 95 1.69 1.22 -0.04
N PHE A 96 2.12 2.27 -0.74
CA PHE A 96 3.52 2.55 -1.05
C PHE A 96 3.96 3.79 -0.30
N GLU A 97 5.16 3.74 0.25
CA GLU A 97 5.79 4.92 0.83
C GLU A 97 6.38 5.80 -0.28
N ILE A 98 6.18 7.11 -0.16
CA ILE A 98 6.77 8.12 -1.04
C ILE A 98 7.39 9.23 -0.19
N GLU A 99 8.37 9.92 -0.75
CA GLU A 99 8.89 11.13 -0.12
C GLU A 99 7.89 12.28 -0.23
N ALA A 100 7.76 13.10 0.82
CA ALA A 100 6.84 14.24 0.81
C ALA A 100 7.14 15.22 -0.35
N ALA A 101 8.40 15.32 -0.77
CA ALA A 101 8.82 16.15 -1.90
C ALA A 101 8.27 15.66 -3.25
N GLU A 102 7.91 14.38 -3.36
CA GLU A 102 7.41 13.76 -4.60
C GLU A 102 5.89 13.93 -4.79
N ILE A 103 5.17 14.37 -3.75
CA ILE A 103 3.71 14.56 -3.81
C ILE A 103 3.26 15.42 -5.01
N PRO A 104 3.88 16.57 -5.32
CA PRO A 104 3.48 17.36 -6.48
C PRO A 104 3.63 16.62 -7.81
N GLU A 105 4.73 15.90 -7.99
CA GLU A 105 5.00 15.14 -9.21
C GLU A 105 4.02 13.99 -9.38
N ILE A 106 3.74 13.25 -8.33
CA ILE A 106 2.79 12.13 -8.38
C ILE A 106 1.37 12.60 -8.71
N ARG A 107 0.94 13.76 -8.18
CA ARG A 107 -0.34 14.38 -8.54
C ARG A 107 -0.42 14.69 -10.04
N ASP A 108 0.65 15.23 -10.60
CA ASP A 108 0.69 15.60 -12.02
C ASP A 108 0.68 14.34 -12.89
N ARG A 109 1.45 13.32 -12.59
CA ARG A 109 1.42 12.03 -13.28
C ARG A 109 0.04 11.37 -13.24
N LEU A 110 -0.63 11.34 -12.08
CA LEU A 110 -1.98 10.81 -11.96
C LEU A 110 -2.98 11.58 -12.83
N ARG A 111 -2.91 12.92 -12.83
CA ARG A 111 -3.79 13.76 -13.67
C ARG A 111 -3.54 13.55 -15.16
N GLU A 112 -2.27 13.53 -15.57
CA GLU A 112 -1.88 13.33 -16.97
C GLU A 112 -2.31 11.96 -17.48
N ALA A 113 -2.26 10.93 -16.64
CA ALA A 113 -2.73 9.60 -16.95
C ALA A 113 -4.26 9.43 -16.83
N GLY A 114 -4.98 10.47 -16.36
CA GLY A 114 -6.45 10.45 -16.22
C GLY A 114 -6.96 9.74 -14.95
N HIS A 115 -6.08 9.43 -13.99
CA HIS A 115 -6.48 8.82 -12.72
C HIS A 115 -6.98 9.86 -11.73
N GLY A 116 -8.19 9.64 -11.19
CA GLY A 116 -8.71 10.41 -10.07
C GLY A 116 -7.97 10.05 -8.77
N PHE A 117 -7.86 11.01 -7.86
CA PHE A 117 -7.32 10.76 -6.52
C PHE A 117 -8.00 11.61 -5.46
N SER A 118 -7.94 11.15 -4.21
CA SER A 118 -8.25 11.93 -3.02
C SER A 118 -6.99 12.08 -2.19
N GLU A 119 -6.94 13.14 -1.39
CA GLU A 119 -5.74 13.52 -0.65
C GLU A 119 -6.13 13.84 0.80
N PHE A 120 -5.36 13.33 1.75
CA PHE A 120 -5.60 13.51 3.17
C PHE A 120 -4.28 13.83 3.90
N ASP A 121 -4.32 14.93 4.62
CA ASP A 121 -3.31 15.24 5.64
C ASP A 121 -3.81 14.69 6.97
N ARG A 122 -3.05 13.76 7.55
CA ARG A 122 -3.34 13.11 8.83
C ARG A 122 -2.37 13.55 9.92
N GLY A 123 -1.55 14.58 9.65
CA GLY A 123 -0.54 15.08 10.54
C GLY A 123 0.71 14.20 10.58
N ALA A 124 0.59 12.93 10.95
CA ALA A 124 1.70 11.98 10.98
C ALA A 124 2.14 11.51 9.59
N PHE A 125 1.25 11.55 8.64
CA PHE A 125 1.51 11.24 7.23
C PHE A 125 0.54 11.96 6.32
N HIS A 126 0.99 12.24 5.12
CA HIS A 126 0.21 12.79 4.03
C HIS A 126 -0.03 11.66 3.02
N ALA A 127 -1.27 11.40 2.66
CA ALA A 127 -1.62 10.29 1.78
C ALA A 127 -2.47 10.72 0.58
N LEU A 128 -2.15 10.15 -0.59
CA LEU A 128 -3.01 10.18 -1.77
C LEU A 128 -3.58 8.78 -1.98
N TYR A 129 -4.87 8.71 -2.25
CA TYR A 129 -5.57 7.48 -2.60
C TYR A 129 -6.05 7.56 -4.03
N THR A 130 -5.64 6.61 -4.85
CA THR A 130 -6.06 6.47 -6.23
C THR A 130 -6.54 5.05 -6.51
N ARG A 131 -6.87 4.73 -7.75
CA ARG A 131 -7.22 3.37 -8.17
C ARG A 131 -6.50 3.01 -9.45
N ASP A 132 -6.14 1.75 -9.54
CA ASP A 132 -5.70 1.20 -10.81
C ASP A 132 -6.90 0.86 -11.73
N HIS A 133 -6.61 0.39 -12.93
CA HIS A 133 -7.61 -0.01 -13.93
C HIS A 133 -8.44 -1.24 -13.55
N ASN A 134 -8.09 -1.95 -12.47
CA ASN A 134 -8.84 -3.07 -11.91
C ASN A 134 -9.69 -2.67 -10.69
N GLY A 135 -9.72 -1.37 -10.35
CA GLY A 135 -10.46 -0.84 -9.20
C GLY A 135 -9.79 -1.08 -7.85
N LEU A 136 -8.54 -1.58 -7.83
CA LEU A 136 -7.79 -1.71 -6.59
C LEU A 136 -7.40 -0.33 -6.08
N THR A 137 -7.71 -0.06 -4.82
CA THR A 137 -7.26 1.16 -4.17
C THR A 137 -5.77 1.08 -3.88
N VAL A 138 -5.06 2.12 -4.28
CA VAL A 138 -3.64 2.32 -4.01
C VAL A 138 -3.47 3.57 -3.16
N GLU A 139 -2.76 3.43 -2.05
CA GLU A 139 -2.37 4.51 -1.17
C GLU A 139 -0.91 4.87 -1.42
N LEU A 140 -0.62 6.16 -1.55
CA LEU A 140 0.74 6.71 -1.62
C LEU A 140 0.92 7.55 -0.36
N ALA A 141 1.68 7.03 0.59
CA ALA A 141 1.83 7.60 1.93
C ALA A 141 3.20 8.25 2.09
N ALA A 142 3.20 9.54 2.39
CA ALA A 142 4.40 10.28 2.74
C ALA A 142 4.43 10.48 4.27
N PRO A 143 5.29 9.76 5.01
CA PRO A 143 5.42 9.97 6.44
C PRO A 143 6.02 11.37 6.71
N VAL A 144 5.48 12.04 7.71
CA VAL A 144 6.01 13.33 8.19
C VAL A 144 7.14 13.09 9.20
N TYR A 145 7.11 11.94 9.85
CA TYR A 145 8.06 11.56 10.90
C TYR A 145 8.59 10.16 10.63
N GLU A 146 9.89 9.98 10.76
CA GLU A 146 10.52 8.67 10.73
C GLU A 146 10.32 7.98 12.08
N ILE A 147 9.70 6.81 12.07
CA ILE A 147 9.61 5.93 13.22
C ILE A 147 10.60 4.79 13.01
N PRO A 148 11.65 4.67 13.85
CA PRO A 148 12.56 3.54 13.76
C PRO A 148 11.79 2.21 13.83
N ASP A 149 12.15 1.23 13.00
CA ASP A 149 11.43 -0.03 12.88
C ASP A 149 11.36 -0.81 14.20
N ASP A 150 12.41 -0.74 15.01
CA ASP A 150 12.50 -1.37 16.33
C ASP A 150 11.58 -0.73 17.39
N HIS A 151 11.11 0.50 17.16
CA HIS A 151 10.19 1.23 18.05
C HIS A 151 8.76 1.32 17.49
N ARG A 152 8.53 0.92 16.24
CA ARG A 152 7.23 1.08 15.56
C ARG A 152 6.06 0.46 16.34
N GLY A 153 6.24 -0.75 16.85
CA GLY A 153 5.20 -1.44 17.64
C GLY A 153 4.83 -0.70 18.91
N GLU A 154 5.83 -0.19 19.65
CA GLU A 154 5.64 0.56 20.88
C GLU A 154 4.91 1.89 20.62
N VAL A 155 5.34 2.63 19.60
CA VAL A 155 4.73 3.90 19.19
C VAL A 155 3.28 3.71 18.79
N LEU A 156 2.96 2.70 17.97
CA LEU A 156 1.60 2.40 17.55
C LEU A 156 0.71 1.95 18.72
N ALA A 157 1.23 1.15 19.65
CA ALA A 157 0.49 0.73 20.84
C ALA A 157 0.15 1.93 21.73
N ARG A 158 1.09 2.86 21.91
CA ARG A 158 0.87 4.10 22.66
C ARG A 158 -0.17 5.01 21.96
N ALA A 159 -0.07 5.16 20.63
CA ALA A 159 -1.06 5.92 19.86
C ALA A 159 -2.46 5.34 20.02
N HIS A 160 -2.57 4.01 20.01
CA HIS A 160 -3.85 3.32 20.23
C HIS A 160 -4.40 3.59 21.64
N ALA A 161 -3.56 3.49 22.67
CA ALA A 161 -3.97 3.75 24.06
C ALA A 161 -4.52 5.17 24.21
N LEU A 162 -3.85 6.18 23.68
CA LEU A 162 -4.29 7.57 23.71
C LEU A 162 -5.65 7.77 23.02
N ARG A 163 -5.86 7.16 21.85
CA ARG A 163 -7.15 7.23 21.14
C ARG A 163 -8.29 6.60 21.93
N VAL A 164 -8.04 5.47 22.58
CA VAL A 164 -9.05 4.76 23.38
C VAL A 164 -9.36 5.48 24.69
N GLU A 165 -8.34 6.03 25.35
CA GLU A 165 -8.48 6.68 26.66
C GLU A 165 -9.00 8.10 26.54
N GLU A 166 -8.55 8.84 25.55
CA GLU A 166 -8.83 10.28 25.43
C GLU A 166 -9.84 10.60 24.30
N GLY A 167 -10.15 9.62 23.45
CA GLY A 167 -11.13 9.74 22.37
C GLY A 167 -10.70 10.69 21.24
N GLU A 168 -9.40 10.99 21.14
CA GLU A 168 -8.87 11.92 20.16
C GLU A 168 -8.28 11.22 18.94
N THR A 169 -8.42 11.84 17.77
CA THR A 169 -7.94 11.31 16.49
C THR A 169 -6.60 11.90 16.07
N ASP A 170 -6.20 13.05 16.63
CA ASP A 170 -5.06 13.85 16.14
C ASP A 170 -3.78 13.68 16.97
N GLN A 171 -3.77 12.84 17.99
CA GLN A 171 -2.66 12.73 18.95
C GLN A 171 -1.44 11.96 18.47
N ILE A 172 -1.48 11.37 17.27
CA ILE A 172 -0.28 10.73 16.72
C ILE A 172 0.85 11.75 16.58
N GLU A 173 0.55 12.98 16.21
CA GLU A 173 1.56 14.08 16.10
C GLU A 173 2.31 14.36 17.39
N ALA A 174 1.59 14.47 18.51
CA ALA A 174 2.21 14.81 19.80
C ALA A 174 3.20 13.74 20.29
N MET A 175 3.08 12.52 19.83
CA MET A 175 3.96 11.41 20.20
C MET A 175 5.32 11.48 19.51
N PHE A 176 5.41 12.11 18.34
CA PHE A 176 6.65 12.22 17.57
C PHE A 176 7.41 13.51 17.88
N LEU A 177 6.79 14.44 18.59
CA LEU A 177 7.36 15.73 18.95
C LEU A 177 7.95 15.76 20.37
N SER A 178 7.83 14.72 21.15
CA SER A 178 8.34 14.58 22.51
C SER A 178 9.43 13.54 22.61
#